data_e2c15e7fe5609e55103593103493e20a
#
_entry.id   e2c15e7fe5609e55103593103493e20a
#
_cell.length_a   1.000
_cell.length_b   1.000
_cell.length_c   1.000
_cell.angle_alpha   90.00
_cell.angle_beta   90.00
_cell.angle_gamma   90.00
#
_symmetry.space_group_name_H-M   'P 1'
#
loop_
_entity.id
_entity.type
_entity.pdbx_description
1 polymer ?
#
loop_
_entity_poly.entity_id
_entity_poly.type
_entity_poly.pdbx_seq_one_letter_code
_entity_poly.pdbx_strand_id
1 'polypeptide(L)'
;QRPKWVAATEYCTVQEDGTACGRHHHHAIIQHTDGLTRDVLEQLWADKAGQIGFTRCEYLDVDHGSVESLVRYISKNKRCARSWRQSRGLEKPKTPPPNDTKWSRKKLDEASTLYIDDVAYWERKYPGYTLNRVETRVSNAGWRHTTVIMRRAECWHGTPGRKVTPRMNR
;
A
#
# COMPACT_ATOMS: atom_id res chain seq x y z
N GLN A 1 -15.88 17.06 -8.03
CA GLN A 1 -14.41 17.04 -7.96
C GLN A 1 -13.91 15.87 -8.79
N ARG A 2 -12.86 16.04 -9.60
CA ARG A 2 -12.27 14.91 -10.35
C ARG A 2 -11.53 13.98 -9.39
N PRO A 3 -11.73 12.66 -9.44
CA PRO A 3 -11.05 11.72 -8.56
C PRO A 3 -9.54 11.74 -8.82
N LYS A 4 -8.75 11.56 -7.78
CA LYS A 4 -7.32 11.35 -7.88
C LYS A 4 -7.05 9.87 -8.20
N TRP A 5 -6.03 9.59 -9.00
CA TRP A 5 -5.72 8.22 -9.40
C TRP A 5 -4.24 8.03 -9.73
N VAL A 6 -3.79 6.81 -9.58
CA VAL A 6 -2.51 6.30 -10.08
C VAL A 6 -2.79 5.03 -10.86
N ALA A 7 -2.22 4.89 -12.04
CA ALA A 7 -2.40 3.71 -12.87
C ALA A 7 -1.07 3.22 -13.45
N ALA A 8 -0.92 1.92 -13.56
CA ALA A 8 0.20 1.29 -14.23
C ALA A 8 -0.30 0.34 -15.31
N THR A 9 0.49 0.23 -16.38
CA THR A 9 0.25 -0.72 -17.46
C THR A 9 1.35 -1.77 -17.44
N GLU A 10 0.97 -3.02 -17.41
CA GLU A 10 1.85 -4.17 -17.48
C GLU A 10 1.54 -4.95 -18.76
N TYR A 11 2.57 -5.43 -19.42
CA TYR A 11 2.44 -6.37 -20.53
C TYR A 11 2.78 -7.76 -20.03
N CYS A 12 1.76 -8.61 -19.96
CA CYS A 12 1.93 -9.99 -19.56
C CYS A 12 2.35 -10.83 -20.78
N THR A 13 3.52 -11.46 -20.69
CA THR A 13 4.02 -12.35 -21.74
C THR A 13 3.64 -13.80 -21.48
N VAL A 14 3.51 -14.20 -20.22
CA VAL A 14 3.22 -15.57 -19.80
C VAL A 14 2.28 -15.53 -18.60
N GLN A 15 1.24 -16.35 -18.61
CA GLN A 15 0.35 -16.57 -17.47
C GLN A 15 0.99 -17.53 -16.45
N GLU A 16 0.37 -17.66 -15.28
CA GLU A 16 0.83 -18.58 -14.23
C GLU A 16 0.82 -20.05 -14.68
N ASP A 17 -0.05 -20.40 -15.61
CA ASP A 17 -0.15 -21.72 -16.22
C ASP A 17 0.87 -21.98 -17.36
N GLY A 18 1.77 -21.01 -17.62
CA GLY A 18 2.79 -21.09 -18.66
C GLY A 18 2.31 -20.70 -20.05
N THR A 19 1.05 -20.33 -20.23
CA THR A 19 0.54 -19.91 -21.53
C THR A 19 0.91 -18.46 -21.87
N ALA A 20 1.24 -18.20 -23.14
CA ALA A 20 1.54 -16.84 -23.59
C ALA A 20 0.24 -16.02 -23.66
N CYS A 21 0.15 -14.93 -22.90
CA CYS A 21 -1.06 -14.11 -22.94
C CYS A 21 -0.96 -12.90 -23.88
N GLY A 22 0.21 -12.32 -24.05
CA GLY A 22 0.45 -11.21 -24.99
C GLY A 22 -0.48 -9.99 -24.79
N ARG A 23 -1.04 -9.79 -23.59
CA ARG A 23 -2.06 -8.77 -23.31
C ARG A 23 -1.53 -7.69 -22.38
N HIS A 24 -2.05 -6.48 -22.59
CA HIS A 24 -1.84 -5.38 -21.65
C HIS A 24 -2.80 -5.51 -20.46
N HIS A 25 -2.24 -5.43 -19.26
CA HIS A 25 -2.99 -5.35 -18.01
C HIS A 25 -2.83 -3.95 -17.43
N HIS A 26 -3.94 -3.38 -16.97
CA HIS A 26 -3.94 -2.06 -16.35
C HIS A 26 -4.35 -2.21 -14.89
N HIS A 27 -3.54 -1.66 -14.00
CA HIS A 27 -3.83 -1.58 -12.57
C HIS A 27 -4.00 -0.12 -12.20
N ALA A 28 -5.09 0.20 -11.52
CA ALA A 28 -5.35 1.57 -11.09
C ALA A 28 -5.79 1.61 -9.63
N ILE A 29 -5.27 2.59 -8.90
CA ILE A 29 -5.79 3.03 -7.61
C ILE A 29 -6.54 4.32 -7.86
N ILE A 30 -7.82 4.35 -7.52
CA ILE A 30 -8.70 5.48 -7.79
C ILE A 30 -9.28 5.94 -6.46
N GLN A 31 -9.22 7.25 -6.22
CA GLN A 31 -9.84 7.86 -5.04
C GLN A 31 -11.35 7.62 -5.09
N HIS A 32 -11.89 7.09 -4.01
CA HIS A 32 -13.34 6.98 -3.85
C HIS A 32 -13.97 8.38 -3.82
N THR A 33 -15.03 8.56 -4.59
CA THR A 33 -15.86 9.77 -4.60
C THR A 33 -17.33 9.36 -4.70
N ASP A 34 -18.22 10.19 -4.17
CA ASP A 34 -19.66 9.96 -4.29
C ASP A 34 -20.07 9.78 -5.75
N GLY A 35 -20.82 8.73 -6.04
CA GLY A 35 -21.25 8.37 -7.38
C GLY A 35 -20.25 7.57 -8.22
N LEU A 36 -19.00 7.40 -7.78
CA LEU A 36 -18.02 6.54 -8.43
C LEU A 36 -17.96 5.19 -7.71
N THR A 37 -19.01 4.40 -7.88
CA THR A 37 -19.09 3.05 -7.30
C THR A 37 -18.25 2.05 -8.10
N ARG A 38 -18.04 0.88 -7.51
CA ARG A 38 -17.35 -0.24 -8.17
C ARG A 38 -18.01 -0.61 -9.50
N ASP A 39 -19.34 -0.73 -9.51
CA ASP A 39 -20.11 -1.10 -10.70
C ASP A 39 -20.00 -0.04 -11.79
N VAL A 40 -20.03 1.24 -11.42
CA VAL A 40 -19.83 2.35 -12.36
C VAL A 40 -18.43 2.30 -12.98
N LEU A 41 -17.39 2.02 -12.18
CA LEU A 41 -16.02 1.90 -12.69
C LEU A 41 -15.88 0.73 -13.66
N GLU A 42 -16.50 -0.42 -13.37
CA GLU A 42 -16.48 -1.59 -14.25
C GLU A 42 -17.23 -1.33 -15.55
N GLN A 43 -18.37 -0.62 -15.50
CA GLN A 43 -19.13 -0.22 -16.69
C GLN A 43 -18.42 0.80 -17.57
N LEU A 44 -17.64 1.71 -16.95
CA LEU A 44 -16.87 2.73 -17.70
C LEU A 44 -15.72 2.13 -18.53
N TRP A 45 -15.33 0.87 -18.27
CA TRP A 45 -14.32 0.17 -19.06
C TRP A 45 -14.93 -0.40 -20.35
N ALA A 46 -15.46 0.50 -21.18
CA ALA A 46 -16.11 0.17 -22.43
C ALA A 46 -15.81 1.25 -23.49
N ASP A 47 -15.91 0.88 -24.75
CA ASP A 47 -15.87 1.76 -25.90
C ASP A 47 -17.19 1.71 -26.68
N LYS A 48 -17.21 2.29 -27.88
CA LYS A 48 -18.39 2.29 -28.76
C LYS A 48 -18.81 0.89 -29.23
N ALA A 49 -17.88 -0.08 -29.20
CA ALA A 49 -18.13 -1.48 -29.61
C ALA A 49 -18.57 -2.35 -28.41
N GLY A 50 -18.51 -1.82 -27.18
CA GLY A 50 -18.85 -2.53 -25.96
C GLY A 50 -17.69 -2.58 -24.97
N GLN A 51 -17.71 -3.57 -24.07
CA GLN A 51 -16.70 -3.72 -23.02
C GLN A 51 -15.32 -4.07 -23.62
N ILE A 52 -14.29 -3.30 -23.25
CA ILE A 52 -12.93 -3.45 -23.80
C ILE A 52 -12.25 -4.74 -23.27
N GLY A 53 -12.68 -5.24 -22.13
CA GLY A 53 -12.12 -6.45 -21.53
C GLY A 53 -12.66 -6.70 -20.13
N PHE A 54 -12.08 -7.68 -19.44
CA PHE A 54 -12.45 -7.97 -18.06
C PHE A 54 -11.94 -6.87 -17.13
N THR A 55 -12.82 -6.39 -16.26
CA THR A 55 -12.52 -5.38 -15.24
C THR A 55 -12.99 -5.87 -13.89
N ARG A 56 -12.18 -5.69 -12.87
CA ARG A 56 -12.52 -6.01 -11.50
C ARG A 56 -12.13 -4.85 -10.61
N CYS A 57 -13.06 -4.34 -9.85
CA CYS A 57 -12.84 -3.28 -8.87
C CYS A 57 -13.05 -3.79 -7.45
N GLU A 58 -12.14 -3.46 -6.58
CA GLU A 58 -12.20 -3.82 -5.15
C GLU A 58 -11.84 -2.61 -4.29
N TYR A 59 -12.42 -2.54 -3.09
CA TYR A 59 -11.96 -1.56 -2.12
C TYR A 59 -10.61 -2.00 -1.55
N LEU A 60 -9.67 -1.05 -1.48
CA LEU A 60 -8.37 -1.30 -0.87
C LEU A 60 -8.54 -1.50 0.63
N ASP A 61 -8.12 -2.65 1.11
CA ASP A 61 -7.96 -2.92 2.52
C ASP A 61 -6.60 -2.43 2.99
N VAL A 62 -6.58 -1.19 3.48
CA VAL A 62 -5.34 -0.53 3.94
C VAL A 62 -4.79 -1.21 5.21
N ASP A 63 -5.65 -1.88 5.98
CA ASP A 63 -5.31 -2.46 7.28
C ASP A 63 -4.52 -3.77 7.15
N HIS A 64 -4.76 -4.53 6.08
CA HIS A 64 -4.14 -5.83 5.85
C HIS A 64 -3.01 -5.82 4.80
N GLY A 65 -2.39 -4.67 4.58
CA GLY A 65 -1.20 -4.57 3.72
C GLY A 65 -1.46 -4.66 2.21
N SER A 66 -2.71 -4.59 1.78
CA SER A 66 -3.07 -4.66 0.35
C SER A 66 -2.45 -3.54 -0.49
N VAL A 67 -2.22 -2.36 0.11
CA VAL A 67 -1.57 -1.24 -0.57
C VAL A 67 -0.12 -1.55 -0.90
N GLU A 68 0.62 -2.18 0.02
CA GLU A 68 2.03 -2.49 -0.20
C GLU A 68 2.20 -3.55 -1.29
N SER A 69 1.40 -4.61 -1.25
CA SER A 69 1.44 -5.66 -2.28
C SER A 69 1.09 -5.09 -3.66
N LEU A 70 0.10 -4.20 -3.75
CA LEU A 70 -0.28 -3.54 -4.98
C LEU A 70 0.81 -2.58 -5.48
N VAL A 71 1.44 -1.79 -4.60
CA VAL A 71 2.56 -0.91 -4.98
C VAL A 71 3.76 -1.73 -5.46
N ARG A 72 4.10 -2.82 -4.78
CA ARG A 72 5.15 -3.75 -5.24
C ARG A 72 4.82 -4.34 -6.60
N TYR A 73 3.57 -4.72 -6.82
CA TYR A 73 3.11 -5.26 -8.09
C TYR A 73 3.22 -4.23 -9.22
N ILE A 74 2.69 -3.02 -9.00
CA ILE A 74 2.75 -1.90 -9.96
C ILE A 74 4.21 -1.48 -10.27
N SER A 75 5.11 -1.54 -9.29
CA SER A 75 6.51 -1.12 -9.44
C SER A 75 7.44 -2.21 -10.01
N LYS A 76 6.97 -3.46 -10.12
CA LYS A 76 7.77 -4.60 -10.54
C LYS A 76 8.26 -4.51 -11.99
N ASN A 77 7.52 -3.87 -12.85
CA ASN A 77 7.77 -3.87 -14.29
C ASN A 77 8.59 -2.65 -14.74
N LYS A 78 9.92 -2.80 -14.79
CA LYS A 78 10.85 -1.74 -15.20
C LYS A 78 11.10 -1.66 -16.72
N ARG A 79 10.41 -2.45 -17.54
CA ARG A 79 10.69 -2.57 -18.97
C ARG A 79 10.27 -1.38 -19.83
N CYS A 80 9.40 -0.50 -19.32
CA CYS A 80 8.97 0.71 -20.02
C CYS A 80 9.34 1.96 -19.22
N ALA A 81 9.95 2.94 -19.87
CA ALA A 81 10.35 4.22 -19.24
C ALA A 81 9.20 5.02 -18.59
N ARG A 82 7.94 4.66 -18.88
CA ARG A 82 6.72 5.23 -18.29
C ARG A 82 5.67 4.14 -18.07
N SER A 83 5.97 3.21 -17.19
CA SER A 83 5.02 2.15 -16.84
C SER A 83 3.83 2.62 -16.00
N TRP A 84 3.87 3.83 -15.45
CA TRP A 84 2.81 4.36 -14.63
C TRP A 84 2.45 5.81 -14.97
N ARG A 85 1.21 6.18 -14.69
CA ARG A 85 0.64 7.51 -14.87
C ARG A 85 -0.14 7.90 -13.62
N GLN A 86 -0.32 9.20 -13.41
CA GLN A 86 -1.07 9.70 -12.26
C GLN A 86 -1.89 10.95 -12.62
N SER A 87 -2.94 11.19 -11.87
CA SER A 87 -3.68 12.44 -11.93
C SER A 87 -2.83 13.61 -11.44
N ARG A 88 -3.17 14.81 -11.89
CA ARG A 88 -2.56 16.04 -11.35
C ARG A 88 -3.04 16.28 -9.91
N GLY A 89 -2.21 16.95 -9.10
CA GLY A 89 -2.58 17.37 -7.75
C GLY A 89 -2.56 16.26 -6.69
N LEU A 90 -1.85 15.17 -6.93
CA LEU A 90 -1.50 14.24 -5.86
C LEU A 90 -0.59 14.94 -4.85
N GLU A 91 -0.93 14.81 -3.58
CA GLU A 91 -0.07 15.29 -2.51
C GLU A 91 1.20 14.45 -2.43
N LYS A 92 2.34 15.13 -2.34
CA LYS A 92 3.58 14.43 -2.07
C LYS A 92 3.61 13.99 -0.61
N PRO A 93 4.09 12.77 -0.31
CA PRO A 93 4.24 12.34 1.06
C PRO A 93 5.19 13.31 1.79
N LYS A 94 4.77 13.76 2.97
CA LYS A 94 5.64 14.55 3.85
C LYS A 94 6.65 13.60 4.46
N THR A 95 7.88 13.62 3.99
CA THR A 95 8.97 12.88 4.59
C THR A 95 9.42 13.65 5.85
N PRO A 96 9.27 13.09 7.05
CA PRO A 96 9.78 13.73 8.24
C PRO A 96 11.31 13.80 8.15
N PRO A 97 11.94 14.84 8.71
CA PRO A 97 13.41 14.90 8.75
C PRO A 97 13.95 13.69 9.51
N PRO A 98 15.10 13.15 9.09
CA PRO A 98 15.79 12.10 9.82
C PRO A 98 15.99 12.50 11.27
N ASN A 99 15.77 11.60 12.20
CA ASN A 99 15.93 11.83 13.62
C ASN A 99 16.84 10.79 14.25
N ASP A 100 18.14 10.97 14.05
CA ASP A 100 19.18 10.05 14.52
C ASP A 100 19.44 10.18 16.04
N THR A 101 18.87 11.21 16.69
CA THR A 101 19.10 11.48 18.12
C THR A 101 18.10 10.79 19.05
N LYS A 102 16.98 10.31 18.55
CA LYS A 102 15.94 9.66 19.37
C LYS A 102 16.34 8.29 19.93
N TRP A 103 17.28 7.63 19.28
CA TRP A 103 17.66 6.27 19.57
C TRP A 103 19.15 6.16 19.85
N SER A 104 19.52 5.77 21.08
CA SER A 104 20.88 5.29 21.31
C SER A 104 21.01 3.88 20.72
N ARG A 105 22.23 3.49 20.32
CA ARG A 105 22.53 2.17 19.79
C ARG A 105 22.02 1.05 20.71
N LYS A 106 22.28 1.17 22.02
CA LYS A 106 21.83 0.20 23.03
C LYS A 106 20.30 0.06 23.06
N LYS A 107 19.57 1.18 23.04
CA LYS A 107 18.09 1.17 23.04
C LYS A 107 17.53 0.59 21.74
N LEU A 108 18.20 0.83 20.61
CA LEU A 108 17.78 0.26 19.34
C LEU A 108 18.00 -1.26 19.30
N ASP A 109 19.14 -1.72 19.78
CA ASP A 109 19.43 -3.15 19.87
C ASP A 109 18.45 -3.87 20.80
N GLU A 110 18.13 -3.29 21.94
CA GLU A 110 17.13 -3.80 22.87
C GLU A 110 15.75 -3.87 22.22
N ALA A 111 15.30 -2.77 21.62
CA ALA A 111 13.99 -2.69 20.97
C ALA A 111 13.84 -3.67 19.80
N SER A 112 14.89 -3.87 19.02
CA SER A 112 14.89 -4.77 17.88
C SER A 112 15.05 -6.26 18.24
N THR A 113 15.31 -6.56 19.51
CA THR A 113 15.49 -7.94 19.99
C THR A 113 14.35 -8.36 20.91
N LEU A 114 14.01 -7.53 21.89
CA LEU A 114 13.03 -7.88 22.93
C LEU A 114 11.60 -7.44 22.57
N TYR A 115 11.46 -6.37 21.79
CA TYR A 115 10.14 -5.76 21.51
C TYR A 115 9.77 -5.79 20.03
N ILE A 116 10.37 -6.72 19.25
CA ILE A 116 10.11 -6.79 17.80
C ILE A 116 8.63 -7.03 17.49
N ASP A 117 7.95 -7.87 18.28
CA ASP A 117 6.54 -8.22 18.13
C ASP A 117 5.62 -7.52 19.14
N ASP A 118 6.17 -6.62 19.96
CA ASP A 118 5.40 -5.89 20.97
C ASP A 118 4.74 -4.64 20.37
N VAL A 119 3.53 -4.80 19.90
CA VAL A 119 2.71 -3.72 19.32
C VAL A 119 2.56 -2.55 20.30
N ALA A 120 2.26 -2.83 21.57
CA ALA A 120 2.01 -1.81 22.58
C ALA A 120 3.27 -0.97 22.88
N TYR A 121 4.45 -1.60 22.83
CA TYR A 121 5.72 -0.89 22.98
C TYR A 121 5.90 0.15 21.87
N TRP A 122 5.69 -0.24 20.62
CA TRP A 122 5.90 0.64 19.48
C TRP A 122 4.84 1.75 19.37
N GLU A 123 3.58 1.45 19.64
CA GLU A 123 2.50 2.45 19.62
C GLU A 123 2.65 3.48 20.74
N ARG A 124 3.10 3.05 21.93
CA ARG A 124 3.45 3.98 23.01
C ARG A 124 4.65 4.87 22.65
N LYS A 125 5.61 4.34 21.88
CA LYS A 125 6.80 5.08 21.44
C LYS A 125 6.48 6.11 20.34
N TYR A 126 5.48 5.83 19.53
CA TYR A 126 5.01 6.67 18.43
C TYR A 126 3.50 6.93 18.54
N PRO A 127 3.09 7.84 19.47
CA PRO A 127 1.66 8.13 19.67
C PRO A 127 1.00 8.62 18.37
N GLY A 128 -0.21 8.16 18.10
CA GLY A 128 -0.97 8.48 16.89
C GLY A 128 -0.64 7.62 15.69
N TYR A 129 0.17 6.57 15.87
CA TYR A 129 0.47 5.58 14.85
C TYR A 129 0.13 4.18 15.34
N THR A 130 -0.37 3.36 14.43
CA THR A 130 -0.63 1.92 14.64
C THR A 130 0.48 1.12 13.96
N LEU A 131 1.01 0.12 14.66
CA LEU A 131 2.07 -0.73 14.13
C LEU A 131 1.54 -1.68 13.05
N ASN A 132 2.20 -1.72 11.89
CA ASN A 132 1.96 -2.74 10.89
C ASN A 132 2.94 -3.90 11.04
N ARG A 133 4.25 -3.58 11.08
CA ARG A 133 5.30 -4.59 11.27
C ARG A 133 6.64 -3.97 11.64
N VAL A 134 7.51 -4.80 12.21
CA VAL A 134 8.92 -4.47 12.44
C VAL A 134 9.79 -5.47 11.68
N GLU A 135 10.78 -4.98 10.97
CA GLU A 135 11.76 -5.79 10.27
C GLU A 135 13.16 -5.47 10.79
N THR A 136 13.92 -6.49 11.17
CA THR A 136 15.32 -6.34 11.56
C THR A 136 16.21 -7.09 10.60
N ARG A 137 17.24 -6.41 10.10
CA ARG A 137 18.28 -6.99 9.24
C ARG A 137 19.65 -6.73 9.85
N VAL A 138 20.51 -7.74 9.80
CA VAL A 138 21.91 -7.59 10.20
C VAL A 138 22.76 -7.59 8.94
N SER A 139 23.58 -6.57 8.75
CA SER A 139 24.53 -6.51 7.63
C SER A 139 25.71 -7.46 7.85
N ASN A 140 26.44 -7.76 6.79
CA ASN A 140 27.65 -8.60 6.87
C ASN A 140 28.74 -8.00 7.80
N ALA A 141 28.70 -6.69 8.05
CA ALA A 141 29.59 -6.00 9.00
C ALA A 141 29.03 -5.99 10.44
N GLY A 142 27.97 -6.74 10.72
CA GLY A 142 27.35 -6.81 12.06
C GLY A 142 26.48 -5.62 12.44
N TRP A 143 26.21 -4.66 11.52
CA TRP A 143 25.30 -3.57 11.78
C TRP A 143 23.85 -4.02 11.71
N ARG A 144 23.08 -3.69 12.73
CA ARG A 144 21.66 -3.97 12.82
C ARG A 144 20.85 -2.78 12.27
N HIS A 145 19.98 -3.07 11.33
CA HIS A 145 19.01 -2.13 10.76
C HIS A 145 17.62 -2.56 11.13
N THR A 146 16.87 -1.70 11.79
CA THR A 146 15.49 -1.97 12.18
C THR A 146 14.58 -1.01 11.44
N THR A 147 13.64 -1.56 10.70
CA THR A 147 12.60 -0.82 9.98
C THR A 147 11.28 -1.04 10.69
N VAL A 148 10.69 0.03 11.19
CA VAL A 148 9.36 0.01 11.82
C VAL A 148 8.37 0.62 10.86
N ILE A 149 7.42 -0.18 10.40
CA ILE A 149 6.38 0.26 9.47
C ILE A 149 5.13 0.52 10.28
N MET A 150 4.69 1.76 10.27
CA MET A 150 3.54 2.23 11.04
C MET A 150 2.58 3.01 10.17
N ARG A 151 1.31 2.97 10.53
CA ARG A 151 0.23 3.72 9.90
C ARG A 151 -0.26 4.81 10.85
N ARG A 152 -0.59 5.98 10.33
CA ARG A 152 -1.21 7.03 11.12
C ARG A 152 -2.65 6.63 11.49
N ALA A 153 -2.98 6.66 12.77
CA ALA A 153 -4.27 6.19 13.28
C ALA A 153 -5.47 7.02 12.77
N GLU A 154 -5.26 8.30 12.46
CA GLU A 154 -6.31 9.24 12.04
C GLU A 154 -6.57 9.31 10.53
N CYS A 155 -5.84 8.53 9.72
CA CYS A 155 -5.93 8.64 8.26
C CYS A 155 -6.98 7.73 7.61
N TRP A 156 -7.78 7.03 8.39
CA TRP A 156 -8.83 6.17 7.83
C TRP A 156 -10.17 6.91 7.75
N HIS A 157 -10.42 7.55 6.62
CA HIS A 157 -11.77 7.97 6.23
C HIS A 157 -12.47 6.78 5.53
N GLY A 158 -12.67 5.70 6.28
CA GLY A 158 -13.54 4.63 5.87
C GLY A 158 -14.97 5.14 5.78
N THR A 159 -15.76 4.50 4.93
CA THR A 159 -17.18 4.78 4.72
C THR A 159 -17.88 5.06 6.06
N PRO A 160 -18.59 6.19 6.23
CA PRO A 160 -19.33 6.47 7.46
C PRO A 160 -20.33 5.33 7.70
N GLY A 161 -20.19 4.58 8.78
CA GLY A 161 -21.16 3.56 9.17
C GLY A 161 -20.61 2.20 9.63
N ARG A 162 -19.36 1.86 9.38
CA ARG A 162 -18.83 0.58 9.88
C ARG A 162 -18.07 0.78 11.20
N LYS A 163 -18.77 0.57 12.33
CA LYS A 163 -18.11 0.40 13.62
C LYS A 163 -17.31 -0.89 13.57
N VAL A 164 -16.00 -0.79 13.63
CA VAL A 164 -15.13 -1.95 13.83
C VAL A 164 -15.24 -2.36 15.29
N THR A 165 -15.94 -3.44 15.55
CA THR A 165 -15.90 -4.12 16.86
C THR A 165 -14.53 -4.80 16.99
N PRO A 166 -13.80 -4.59 18.10
CA PRO A 166 -12.58 -5.33 18.35
C PRO A 166 -12.89 -6.83 18.40
N ARG A 167 -12.20 -7.65 17.60
CA ARG A 167 -12.24 -9.10 17.78
C ARG A 167 -11.54 -9.42 19.11
N MET A 168 -12.30 -9.82 20.09
CA MET A 168 -11.76 -10.54 21.23
C MET A 168 -11.23 -11.89 20.73
N ASN A 169 -9.92 -12.08 20.81
CA ASN A 169 -9.35 -13.41 20.69
C ASN A 169 -9.77 -14.24 21.89
N ARG A 170 -10.45 -15.33 21.62
CA ARG A 170 -10.59 -16.44 22.55
C ARG A 170 -9.43 -17.39 22.34
#